data_48d537347fe76c990cb37eb6f4a0de87
#
_entry.id   48d537347fe76c990cb37eb6f4a0de87
#
_cell.length_a   1.000
_cell.length_b   1.000
_cell.length_c   1.000
_cell.angle_alpha   90.00
_cell.angle_beta   90.00
_cell.angle_gamma   90.00
#
_symmetry.space_group_name_H-M   'P 1'
#
loop_
_entity.id
_entity.type
_entity.pdbx_description
1 polymer ?
#
loop_
_entity_poly.entity_id
_entity_poly.type
_entity_poly.pdbx_seq_one_letter_code
_entity_poly.pdbx_strand_id
1 'polypeptide(L)'
;RDLRMSRGLGDVYKRQGYEYVFEMDADFSHNPQDLPRLYRACSEEGADVAIGSRYVSGVNVVNWPMGRVLMSYFASKYVRFITGLPIHDTTAGFVCYRRRVLETINLDGIRFKGYAFQIEMKFTAYKCGFKVKEVPVIFINRELGTSKMNSSIFGEAVFGVIRLKWNSWFHKYPTVDKEMK
;
A
#
# COMPACT_ATOMS: atom_id res chain seq x y z
N ARG A 1 -22.02 3.97 3.81
CA ARG A 1 -21.31 2.93 4.57
C ARG A 1 -19.82 3.24 4.50
N ASP A 2 -19.37 4.02 5.48
CA ASP A 2 -18.00 4.54 5.55
C ASP A 2 -17.12 3.47 6.24
N LEU A 3 -16.87 2.37 5.54
CA LEU A 3 -15.91 1.36 6.00
C LEU A 3 -14.52 1.96 5.80
N ARG A 4 -13.91 2.42 6.86
CA ARG A 4 -12.48 2.77 6.84
C ARG A 4 -11.71 1.49 6.52
N MET A 5 -10.86 1.52 5.50
CA MET A 5 -10.05 0.37 5.07
C MET A 5 -9.23 -0.19 6.25
N SER A 6 -8.67 0.68 7.09
CA SER A 6 -7.96 0.29 8.31
C SER A 6 -8.80 -0.55 9.29
N ARG A 7 -10.09 -0.23 9.43
CA ARG A 7 -11.00 -1.05 10.26
C ARG A 7 -11.24 -2.42 9.66
N GLY A 8 -11.42 -2.50 8.32
CA GLY A 8 -11.57 -3.78 7.63
C GLY A 8 -10.36 -4.69 7.83
N LEU A 9 -9.15 -4.17 7.65
CA LEU A 9 -7.92 -4.90 7.93
C LEU A 9 -7.82 -5.32 9.41
N GLY A 10 -8.14 -4.40 10.34
CA GLY A 10 -8.14 -4.66 11.76
C GLY A 10 -9.10 -5.78 12.17
N ASP A 11 -10.32 -5.78 11.62
CA ASP A 11 -11.32 -6.83 11.89
C ASP A 11 -10.86 -8.19 11.36
N VAL A 12 -10.26 -8.24 10.16
CA VAL A 12 -9.80 -9.50 9.55
C VAL A 12 -8.70 -10.13 10.41
N TYR A 13 -7.64 -9.41 10.75
CA TYR A 13 -6.55 -10.02 11.50
C TYR A 13 -6.90 -10.33 12.96
N LYS A 14 -7.74 -9.51 13.61
CA LYS A 14 -8.15 -9.72 15.01
C LYS A 14 -9.12 -10.90 15.16
N ARG A 15 -10.08 -11.02 14.24
CA ARG A 15 -11.14 -12.03 14.38
C ARG A 15 -10.76 -13.39 13.83
N GLN A 16 -9.94 -13.46 12.80
CA GLN A 16 -9.71 -14.70 12.06
C GLN A 16 -8.36 -15.36 12.37
N GLY A 17 -7.43 -14.67 13.01
CA GLY A 17 -6.16 -15.24 13.47
C GLY A 17 -5.18 -15.64 12.36
N TYR A 18 -5.38 -15.18 11.12
CA TYR A 18 -4.48 -15.50 10.00
C TYR A 18 -3.12 -14.82 10.16
N GLU A 19 -2.04 -15.53 9.78
CA GLU A 19 -0.67 -15.02 9.80
C GLU A 19 -0.40 -14.02 8.66
N TYR A 20 -1.09 -14.19 7.52
CA TYR A 20 -0.96 -13.33 6.36
C TYR A 20 -2.32 -12.79 5.96
N VAL A 21 -2.39 -11.48 5.75
CA VAL A 21 -3.62 -10.78 5.37
C VAL A 21 -3.39 -10.05 4.05
N PHE A 22 -4.28 -10.28 3.09
CA PHE A 22 -4.24 -9.63 1.79
C PHE A 22 -5.26 -8.50 1.70
N GLU A 23 -4.85 -7.45 1.01
CA GLU A 23 -5.69 -6.39 0.50
C GLU A 23 -5.64 -6.44 -1.02
N MET A 24 -6.79 -6.49 -1.67
CA MET A 24 -6.92 -6.57 -3.13
C MET A 24 -8.24 -5.93 -3.57
N ASP A 25 -8.23 -5.21 -4.70
CA ASP A 25 -9.46 -4.70 -5.29
C ASP A 25 -10.26 -5.85 -5.92
N ALA A 26 -11.59 -5.82 -5.73
CA ALA A 26 -12.52 -6.85 -6.24
C ALA A 26 -13.11 -6.47 -7.62
N ASP A 27 -12.38 -5.73 -8.43
CA ASP A 27 -12.82 -5.22 -9.74
C ASP A 27 -12.10 -5.89 -10.93
N PHE A 28 -11.48 -7.05 -10.66
CA PHE A 28 -10.68 -7.84 -11.61
C PHE A 28 -9.47 -7.12 -12.22
N SER A 29 -9.06 -5.98 -11.69
CA SER A 29 -7.85 -5.28 -12.12
C SER A 29 -6.56 -5.98 -11.67
N HIS A 30 -6.62 -6.77 -10.62
CA HIS A 30 -5.54 -7.60 -10.10
C HIS A 30 -5.76 -9.07 -10.46
N ASN A 31 -4.72 -9.75 -10.93
CA ASN A 31 -4.78 -11.18 -11.21
C ASN A 31 -4.64 -11.98 -9.89
N PRO A 32 -5.64 -12.80 -9.50
CA PRO A 32 -5.54 -13.64 -8.31
C PRO A 32 -4.39 -14.66 -8.35
N GLN A 33 -3.88 -15.01 -9.52
CA GLN A 33 -2.70 -15.87 -9.68
C GLN A 33 -1.39 -15.24 -9.17
N ASP A 34 -1.38 -13.94 -8.91
CA ASP A 34 -0.25 -13.28 -8.27
C ASP A 34 -0.26 -13.40 -6.72
N LEU A 35 -1.37 -13.82 -6.11
CA LEU A 35 -1.46 -14.04 -4.65
C LEU A 35 -0.34 -14.97 -4.12
N PRO A 36 -0.06 -16.15 -4.74
CA PRO A 36 1.02 -17.02 -4.28
C PRO A 36 2.40 -16.35 -4.32
N ARG A 37 2.64 -15.43 -5.26
CA ARG A 37 3.92 -14.71 -5.40
C ARG A 37 4.12 -13.71 -4.26
N LEU A 38 3.07 -12.96 -3.91
CA LEU A 38 3.09 -12.04 -2.77
C LEU A 38 3.20 -12.82 -1.45
N TYR A 39 2.47 -13.94 -1.33
CA TYR A 39 2.57 -14.82 -0.18
C TYR A 39 4.00 -15.32 0.02
N ARG A 40 4.63 -15.84 -1.03
CA ARG A 40 6.02 -16.34 -0.98
C ARG A 40 7.00 -15.25 -0.59
N ALA A 41 6.83 -14.03 -1.09
CA ALA A 41 7.66 -12.90 -0.70
C ALA A 41 7.65 -12.66 0.82
N CYS A 42 6.48 -12.86 1.47
CA CYS A 42 6.37 -12.75 2.92
C CYS A 42 6.80 -14.02 3.65
N SER A 43 6.35 -15.23 3.22
CA SER A 43 6.56 -16.48 3.96
C SER A 43 7.98 -17.01 3.86
N GLU A 44 8.61 -16.90 2.66
CA GLU A 44 9.88 -17.55 2.35
C GLU A 44 11.03 -16.54 2.17
N GLU A 45 10.75 -15.33 1.63
CA GLU A 45 11.78 -14.36 1.27
C GLU A 45 11.98 -13.27 2.34
N GLY A 46 11.30 -13.40 3.48
CA GLY A 46 11.51 -12.59 4.67
C GLY A 46 10.97 -11.16 4.61
N ALA A 47 10.06 -10.86 3.67
CA ALA A 47 9.35 -9.60 3.68
C ALA A 47 8.26 -9.58 4.78
N ASP A 48 8.01 -8.43 5.35
CA ASP A 48 6.89 -8.19 6.26
C ASP A 48 5.66 -7.66 5.52
N VAL A 49 5.93 -6.91 4.45
CA VAL A 49 4.93 -6.37 3.55
C VAL A 49 5.37 -6.65 2.13
N ALA A 50 4.54 -7.37 1.35
CA ALA A 50 4.75 -7.57 -0.07
C ALA A 50 3.72 -6.76 -0.87
N ILE A 51 4.20 -5.95 -1.82
CA ILE A 51 3.40 -5.04 -2.63
C ILE A 51 3.39 -5.53 -4.07
N GLY A 52 2.20 -5.76 -4.65
CA GLY A 52 2.04 -5.94 -6.08
C GLY A 52 2.28 -4.62 -6.81
N SER A 53 3.46 -4.49 -7.41
CA SER A 53 3.94 -3.23 -7.98
C SER A 53 3.82 -3.21 -9.50
N ARG A 54 3.24 -2.12 -10.01
CA ARG A 54 3.15 -1.83 -11.45
C ARG A 54 4.43 -1.24 -12.00
N TYR A 55 5.34 -0.77 -11.13
CA TYR A 55 6.46 0.09 -11.54
C TYR A 55 7.85 -0.43 -11.15
N VAL A 56 7.98 -1.52 -10.43
CA VAL A 56 9.29 -2.04 -9.97
C VAL A 56 10.12 -2.61 -11.12
N SER A 57 9.49 -3.17 -12.15
CA SER A 57 10.16 -3.73 -13.34
C SER A 57 9.76 -3.04 -14.64
N GLY A 58 9.52 -1.73 -14.60
CA GLY A 58 8.99 -0.96 -15.73
C GLY A 58 7.54 -0.55 -15.49
N VAL A 59 6.78 -0.30 -16.57
CA VAL A 59 5.37 0.10 -16.49
C VAL A 59 4.50 -1.08 -16.92
N ASN A 60 3.91 -1.76 -15.93
CA ASN A 60 3.14 -2.99 -16.13
C ASN A 60 1.64 -2.72 -15.99
N VAL A 61 1.07 -1.97 -16.93
CA VAL A 61 -0.37 -1.67 -16.98
C VAL A 61 -0.91 -1.96 -18.38
N VAL A 62 -2.13 -2.48 -18.45
CA VAL A 62 -2.80 -2.83 -19.70
C VAL A 62 -4.09 -2.02 -19.83
N ASN A 63 -4.32 -1.48 -21.03
CA ASN A 63 -5.53 -0.72 -21.39
C ASN A 63 -5.74 0.57 -20.57
N TRP A 64 -4.66 1.20 -20.09
CA TRP A 64 -4.75 2.52 -19.45
C TRP A 64 -4.52 3.64 -20.47
N PRO A 65 -5.31 4.71 -20.42
CA PRO A 65 -4.97 5.94 -21.16
C PRO A 65 -3.61 6.48 -20.68
N MET A 66 -2.79 6.96 -21.62
CA MET A 66 -1.43 7.45 -21.33
C MET A 66 -1.42 8.51 -20.22
N GLY A 67 -2.37 9.43 -20.21
CA GLY A 67 -2.47 10.45 -19.15
C GLY A 67 -2.63 9.84 -17.74
N ARG A 68 -3.38 8.73 -17.61
CA ARG A 68 -3.52 8.00 -16.35
C ARG A 68 -2.22 7.31 -15.94
N VAL A 69 -1.50 6.72 -16.89
CA VAL A 69 -0.19 6.11 -16.65
C VAL A 69 0.78 7.13 -16.09
N LEU A 70 0.94 8.26 -16.79
CA LEU A 70 1.84 9.34 -16.39
C LEU A 70 1.47 9.91 -15.02
N MET A 71 0.19 10.20 -14.79
CA MET A 71 -0.29 10.74 -13.51
C MET A 71 0.02 9.77 -12.35
N SER A 72 -0.27 8.49 -12.51
CA SER A 72 -0.02 7.47 -11.47
C SER A 72 1.49 7.27 -11.20
N TYR A 73 2.29 7.25 -12.27
CA TYR A 73 3.74 7.12 -12.17
C TYR A 73 4.39 8.32 -11.46
N PHE A 74 4.03 9.53 -11.88
CA PHE A 74 4.55 10.76 -11.25
C PHE A 74 4.02 10.94 -9.82
N ALA A 75 2.79 10.53 -9.52
CA ALA A 75 2.28 10.52 -8.16
C ALA A 75 3.15 9.62 -7.25
N SER A 76 3.51 8.42 -7.70
CA SER A 76 4.41 7.55 -6.93
C SER A 76 5.82 8.15 -6.80
N LYS A 77 6.35 8.78 -7.83
CA LYS A 77 7.64 9.50 -7.77
C LYS A 77 7.61 10.66 -6.76
N TYR A 78 6.54 11.45 -6.77
CA TYR A 78 6.32 12.54 -5.83
C TYR A 78 6.31 12.03 -4.38
N VAL A 79 5.53 10.98 -4.11
CA VAL A 79 5.46 10.38 -2.76
C VAL A 79 6.83 9.90 -2.31
N ARG A 80 7.58 9.21 -3.17
CA ARG A 80 8.95 8.76 -2.87
C ARG A 80 9.87 9.92 -2.51
N PHE A 81 9.82 10.99 -3.29
CA PHE A 81 10.65 12.17 -3.07
C PHE A 81 10.36 12.84 -1.73
N ILE A 82 9.08 13.05 -1.40
CA ILE A 82 8.68 13.70 -0.14
C ILE A 82 8.93 12.79 1.08
N THR A 83 8.57 11.51 0.99
CA THR A 83 8.59 10.61 2.14
C THR A 83 9.94 9.93 2.36
N GLY A 84 10.72 9.74 1.30
CA GLY A 84 11.93 8.92 1.30
C GLY A 84 11.64 7.41 1.26
N LEU A 85 10.42 6.98 0.89
CA LEU A 85 10.08 5.57 0.76
C LEU A 85 10.85 4.91 -0.39
N PRO A 86 11.51 3.76 -0.17
CA PRO A 86 12.20 3.02 -1.23
C PRO A 86 11.25 2.12 -2.03
N ILE A 87 10.04 2.60 -2.33
CA ILE A 87 8.95 1.84 -2.98
C ILE A 87 8.60 2.54 -4.30
N HIS A 88 8.56 1.79 -5.43
CA HIS A 88 8.26 2.33 -6.75
C HIS A 88 6.77 2.58 -6.94
N ASP A 89 5.91 1.71 -6.39
CA ASP A 89 4.46 1.84 -6.46
C ASP A 89 3.85 2.13 -5.08
N THR A 90 3.89 3.39 -4.69
CA THR A 90 3.40 3.82 -3.37
C THR A 90 1.88 3.77 -3.23
N THR A 91 1.16 3.80 -4.35
CA THR A 91 -0.31 3.83 -4.41
C THR A 91 -0.95 2.46 -4.69
N ALA A 92 -0.16 1.39 -4.83
CA ALA A 92 -0.69 0.05 -5.08
C ALA A 92 -1.62 -0.41 -3.95
N GLY A 93 -2.78 -0.98 -4.31
CA GLY A 93 -3.76 -1.54 -3.38
C GLY A 93 -3.69 -3.07 -3.26
N PHE A 94 -2.79 -3.72 -3.99
CA PHE A 94 -2.57 -5.15 -3.89
C PHE A 94 -1.39 -5.42 -2.95
N VAL A 95 -1.68 -5.81 -1.71
CA VAL A 95 -0.67 -5.91 -0.65
C VAL A 95 -0.92 -7.15 0.19
N CYS A 96 0.16 -7.83 0.56
CA CYS A 96 0.19 -8.87 1.58
C CYS A 96 0.91 -8.34 2.82
N TYR A 97 0.28 -8.44 3.96
CA TYR A 97 0.84 -8.08 5.26
C TYR A 97 1.07 -9.31 6.11
N ARG A 98 2.22 -9.43 6.78
CA ARG A 98 2.33 -10.31 7.94
C ARG A 98 1.49 -9.76 9.09
N ARG A 99 0.88 -10.65 9.87
CA ARG A 99 0.06 -10.30 11.04
C ARG A 99 0.76 -9.31 11.97
N ARG A 100 2.04 -9.53 12.27
CA ARG A 100 2.83 -8.67 13.15
C ARG A 100 2.88 -7.20 12.71
N VAL A 101 2.79 -6.93 11.40
CA VAL A 101 2.72 -5.56 10.88
C VAL A 101 1.44 -4.86 11.32
N LEU A 102 0.30 -5.56 11.17
CA LEU A 102 -1.02 -5.03 11.53
C LEU A 102 -1.22 -4.91 13.05
N GLU A 103 -0.53 -5.75 13.83
CA GLU A 103 -0.52 -5.67 15.30
C GLU A 103 0.32 -4.49 15.80
N THR A 104 1.42 -4.19 15.11
CA THR A 104 2.33 -3.10 15.50
C THR A 104 1.79 -1.73 15.07
N ILE A 105 1.16 -1.65 13.89
CA ILE A 105 0.60 -0.39 13.39
C ILE A 105 -0.70 -0.07 14.15
N ASN A 106 -0.76 1.14 14.73
CA ASN A 106 -2.02 1.64 15.26
C ASN A 106 -2.99 1.97 14.11
N LEU A 107 -3.80 0.98 13.71
CA LEU A 107 -4.75 1.11 12.61
C LEU A 107 -5.84 2.16 12.87
N ASP A 108 -6.18 2.42 14.12
CA ASP A 108 -7.12 3.49 14.50
C ASP A 108 -6.51 4.89 14.32
N GLY A 109 -5.19 4.97 14.33
CA GLY A 109 -4.43 6.19 14.06
C GLY A 109 -4.29 6.53 12.58
N ILE A 110 -4.57 5.60 11.66
CA ILE A 110 -4.55 5.83 10.21
C ILE A 110 -5.70 6.75 9.82
N ARG A 111 -5.37 7.89 9.20
CA ARG A 111 -6.33 8.98 8.98
C ARG A 111 -6.79 9.10 7.54
N PHE A 112 -5.93 8.74 6.59
CA PHE A 112 -6.24 8.90 5.18
C PHE A 112 -7.19 7.82 4.64
N LYS A 113 -7.84 8.12 3.52
CA LYS A 113 -8.75 7.23 2.80
C LYS A 113 -8.26 7.01 1.37
N GLY A 114 -8.75 5.96 0.70
CA GLY A 114 -8.44 5.68 -0.70
C GLY A 114 -6.95 5.52 -0.97
N TYR A 115 -6.42 6.17 -1.99
CA TYR A 115 -5.00 6.06 -2.37
C TYR A 115 -4.04 6.57 -1.29
N ALA A 116 -4.42 7.62 -0.57
CA ALA A 116 -3.60 8.16 0.51
C ALA A 116 -3.50 7.19 1.69
N PHE A 117 -4.52 6.36 1.95
CA PHE A 117 -4.47 5.26 2.90
C PHE A 117 -3.34 4.28 2.57
N GLN A 118 -3.20 3.89 1.30
CA GLN A 118 -2.14 2.99 0.84
C GLN A 118 -0.74 3.56 1.10
N ILE A 119 -0.59 4.86 0.90
CA ILE A 119 0.67 5.56 1.16
C ILE A 119 0.96 5.59 2.67
N GLU A 120 -0.04 5.93 3.49
CA GLU A 120 0.12 6.01 4.95
C GLU A 120 0.47 4.66 5.56
N MET A 121 -0.19 3.58 5.16
CA MET A 121 0.09 2.22 5.62
C MET A 121 1.53 1.80 5.32
N LYS A 122 1.98 1.95 4.06
CA LYS A 122 3.35 1.61 3.65
C LYS A 122 4.39 2.46 4.35
N PHE A 123 4.12 3.76 4.47
CA PHE A 123 5.00 4.69 5.18
C PHE A 123 5.13 4.33 6.66
N THR A 124 4.02 4.04 7.32
CA THR A 124 4.02 3.63 8.73
C THR A 124 4.75 2.30 8.93
N ALA A 125 4.49 1.30 8.09
CA ALA A 125 5.21 0.02 8.13
C ALA A 125 6.73 0.23 7.97
N TYR A 126 7.14 1.04 6.99
CA TYR A 126 8.54 1.36 6.77
C TYR A 126 9.18 2.10 7.96
N LYS A 127 8.47 3.05 8.57
CA LYS A 127 8.93 3.79 9.76
C LYS A 127 9.05 2.91 11.01
N CYS A 128 8.21 1.89 11.12
CA CYS A 128 8.32 0.87 12.17
C CYS A 128 9.51 -0.10 11.96
N GLY A 129 10.20 -0.01 10.81
CA GLY A 129 11.37 -0.87 10.51
C GLY A 129 11.03 -2.18 9.82
N PHE A 130 9.79 -2.38 9.36
CA PHE A 130 9.41 -3.57 8.62
C PHE A 130 10.04 -3.63 7.23
N LYS A 131 10.37 -4.85 6.79
CA LYS A 131 10.90 -5.13 5.46
C LYS A 131 9.78 -5.10 4.44
N VAL A 132 9.83 -4.13 3.52
CA VAL A 132 8.88 -4.00 2.42
C VAL A 132 9.54 -4.49 1.13
N LYS A 133 8.82 -5.36 0.39
CA LYS A 133 9.26 -5.89 -0.90
C LYS A 133 8.21 -5.63 -1.97
N GLU A 134 8.66 -5.24 -3.16
CA GLU A 134 7.81 -5.12 -4.33
C GLU A 134 7.91 -6.37 -5.20
N VAL A 135 6.76 -6.88 -5.61
CA VAL A 135 6.61 -8.01 -6.55
C VAL A 135 5.99 -7.44 -7.82
N PRO A 136 6.62 -7.59 -9.00
CA PRO A 136 6.05 -7.06 -10.23
C PRO A 136 4.75 -7.78 -10.57
N VAL A 137 3.69 -6.99 -10.81
CA VAL A 137 2.37 -7.48 -11.23
C VAL A 137 1.88 -6.70 -12.43
N ILE A 138 1.03 -7.32 -13.25
CA ILE A 138 0.36 -6.64 -14.37
C ILE A 138 -1.01 -6.17 -13.88
N PHE A 139 -1.27 -4.87 -14.03
CA PHE A 139 -2.55 -4.27 -13.70
C PHE A 139 -3.38 -4.07 -14.98
N ILE A 140 -4.56 -4.68 -15.02
CA ILE A 140 -5.47 -4.55 -16.16
C ILE A 140 -6.52 -3.48 -15.83
N ASN A 141 -6.85 -2.65 -16.81
CA ASN A 141 -7.93 -1.68 -16.58
C ASN A 141 -9.25 -2.42 -16.34
N ARG A 142 -9.99 -2.00 -15.32
CA ARG A 142 -11.29 -2.59 -15.03
C ARG A 142 -12.23 -2.43 -16.21
N GLU A 143 -13.03 -3.44 -16.50
CA GLU A 143 -14.02 -3.42 -17.57
C GLU A 143 -15.33 -2.73 -17.13
N LEU A 144 -15.62 -2.75 -15.83
CA LEU A 144 -16.83 -2.19 -15.26
C LEU A 144 -16.53 -1.09 -14.24
N GLY A 145 -17.33 -0.04 -14.27
CA GLY A 145 -17.26 1.07 -13.32
C GLY A 145 -16.42 2.25 -13.77
N THR A 146 -16.71 3.42 -13.20
CA THR A 146 -15.99 4.67 -13.47
C THR A 146 -14.94 4.95 -12.40
N SER A 147 -13.85 5.59 -12.78
CA SER A 147 -12.82 6.03 -11.83
C SER A 147 -13.39 7.10 -10.90
N LYS A 148 -13.29 6.88 -9.59
CA LYS A 148 -13.73 7.84 -8.55
C LYS A 148 -12.71 8.95 -8.31
N MET A 149 -11.64 9.05 -9.10
CA MET A 149 -10.67 10.15 -8.99
C MET A 149 -11.26 11.44 -9.51
N ASN A 150 -11.41 12.41 -8.61
CA ASN A 150 -11.67 13.80 -8.95
C ASN A 150 -10.49 14.68 -8.49
N SER A 151 -10.44 15.92 -8.97
CA SER A 151 -9.34 16.85 -8.67
C SER A 151 -9.19 17.18 -7.18
N SER A 152 -10.27 17.14 -6.41
CA SER A 152 -10.23 17.40 -4.96
C SER A 152 -9.53 16.28 -4.19
N ILE A 153 -9.77 15.02 -4.56
CA ILE A 153 -9.09 13.85 -3.95
C ILE A 153 -7.59 13.88 -4.27
N PHE A 154 -7.23 14.31 -5.47
CA PHE A 154 -5.82 14.45 -5.85
C PHE A 154 -5.13 15.55 -5.03
N GLY A 155 -5.73 16.72 -4.90
CA GLY A 155 -5.19 17.82 -4.09
C GLY A 155 -5.03 17.43 -2.62
N GLU A 156 -6.05 16.78 -2.03
CA GLU A 156 -5.98 16.28 -0.65
C GLU A 156 -4.85 15.27 -0.46
N ALA A 157 -4.61 14.39 -1.42
CA ALA A 157 -3.52 13.42 -1.37
C ALA A 157 -2.14 14.10 -1.43
N VAL A 158 -1.96 15.12 -2.29
CA VAL A 158 -0.70 15.87 -2.40
C VAL A 158 -0.32 16.55 -1.08
N PHE A 159 -1.24 17.34 -0.51
CA PHE A 159 -1.00 17.98 0.79
C PHE A 159 -0.92 16.96 1.93
N GLY A 160 -1.70 15.89 1.85
CA GLY A 160 -1.67 14.80 2.81
C GLY A 160 -0.30 14.15 2.95
N VAL A 161 0.42 13.94 1.84
CA VAL A 161 1.78 13.37 1.85
C VAL A 161 2.79 14.29 2.54
N ILE A 162 2.74 15.60 2.28
CA ILE A 162 3.60 16.58 2.97
C ILE A 162 3.31 16.55 4.48
N ARG A 163 2.03 16.58 4.86
CA ARG A 163 1.60 16.52 6.26
C ARG A 163 2.02 15.21 6.93
N LEU A 164 1.95 14.08 6.21
CA LEU A 164 2.40 12.78 6.70
C LEU A 164 3.90 12.81 7.03
N LYS A 165 4.71 13.35 6.11
CA LYS A 165 6.16 13.53 6.33
C LYS A 165 6.45 14.45 7.49
N TRP A 166 5.81 15.61 7.56
CA TRP A 166 5.97 16.57 8.65
C TRP A 166 5.62 15.95 10.01
N ASN A 167 4.47 15.32 10.11
CA ASN A 167 4.05 14.67 11.35
C ASN A 167 5.02 13.55 11.77
N SER A 168 5.67 12.89 10.82
CA SER A 168 6.61 11.81 11.12
C SER A 168 7.87 12.26 11.88
N TRP A 169 8.17 13.54 11.92
CA TRP A 169 9.30 14.08 12.70
C TRP A 169 8.95 14.19 14.20
N PHE A 170 7.68 14.33 14.52
CA PHE A 170 7.18 14.49 15.89
C PHE A 170 6.51 13.22 16.44
N HIS A 171 6.19 12.27 15.58
CA HIS A 171 5.55 11.02 15.95
C HIS A 171 6.58 9.93 16.19
N LYS A 172 6.55 9.29 17.38
CA LYS A 172 7.35 8.11 17.65
C LYS A 172 6.63 6.88 17.09
N TYR A 173 7.26 6.24 16.11
CA TYR A 173 6.77 4.96 15.58
C TYR A 173 7.28 3.84 16.48
N PRO A 174 6.43 2.84 16.81
CA PRO A 174 6.93 1.63 17.45
C PRO A 174 7.94 0.95 16.52
N THR A 175 9.15 0.71 17.01
CA THR A 175 10.18 0.01 16.24
C THR A 175 10.11 -1.47 16.52
N VAL A 176 10.16 -2.27 15.48
CA VAL A 176 10.33 -3.72 15.63
C VAL A 176 11.77 -3.96 16.06
N ASP A 177 11.96 -4.58 17.23
CA ASP A 177 13.27 -4.97 17.69
C ASP A 177 13.92 -5.89 16.66
N LYS A 178 15.20 -5.57 16.31
CA LYS A 178 15.96 -6.34 15.32
C LYS A 178 16.31 -7.76 15.79
N GLU A 179 15.92 -8.12 17.01
CA GLU A 179 16.28 -9.39 17.65
C GLU A 179 15.33 -10.56 17.35
N MET A 180 14.24 -10.31 16.62
CA MET A 180 13.38 -11.41 16.12
C MET A 180 13.69 -11.72 14.63
N LYS A 181 14.94 -12.05 14.37
CA LYS A 181 15.37 -12.63 13.09
C LYS A 181 15.40 -14.15 13.18
#